data_6a212630dff52a90f93ffff6f6bfe8ce
#
_entry.id   6a212630dff52a90f93ffff6f6bfe8ce
#
_cell.length_a   1.000
_cell.length_b   1.000
_cell.length_c   1.000
_cell.angle_alpha   90.00
_cell.angle_beta   90.00
_cell.angle_gamma   90.00
#
_symmetry.space_group_name_H-M   'P 1'
#
loop_
_entity.id
_entity.type
_entity.pdbx_description
1 polymer ?
#
loop_
_entity_poly.entity_id
_entity_poly.type
_entity_poly.pdbx_seq_one_letter_code
_entity_poly.pdbx_strand_id
1 'polypeptide(L)'
;MVNRVANTIAQRTRRGAGNWAVVSPHALTVLQSATTSAFARTTEGTFEAPTNTKFVGTLNGAMKVYVDSYAADTTAVLVGYKGTSEADAPAFYCPYIPLMSSGVVLDPASFEPVVSFMTRYGYIELNNTASSLGNAADYLGTVTIANVTFS
;
A
#
# COMPACT_ATOMS: atom_id res chain seq x y z
N MET A 1 13.69 -2.16 13.02
CA MET A 1 13.26 -0.79 12.66
C MET A 1 11.75 -0.73 12.35
N VAL A 2 11.21 -1.64 11.55
CA VAL A 2 9.76 -1.66 11.20
C VAL A 2 8.85 -1.65 12.44
N ASN A 3 9.13 -2.49 13.45
CA ASN A 3 8.37 -2.52 14.70
C ASN A 3 8.40 -1.20 15.46
N ARG A 4 9.51 -0.47 15.39
CA ARG A 4 9.62 0.84 16.04
C ARG A 4 8.65 1.83 15.41
N VAL A 5 8.55 1.83 14.07
CA VAL A 5 7.59 2.70 13.35
C VAL A 5 6.16 2.29 13.68
N ALA A 6 5.85 0.99 13.69
CA ALA A 6 4.52 0.50 14.08
C ALA A 6 4.12 0.94 15.49
N ASN A 7 5.05 0.89 16.44
CA ASN A 7 4.82 1.35 17.80
C ASN A 7 4.70 2.88 17.90
N THR A 8 5.44 3.63 17.08
CA THR A 8 5.29 5.08 17.00
C THR A 8 3.90 5.47 16.50
N ILE A 9 3.38 4.75 15.49
CA ILE A 9 2.00 4.91 15.03
C ILE A 9 1.01 4.68 16.19
N ALA A 10 1.20 3.60 16.97
CA ALA A 10 0.36 3.32 18.12
C ALA A 10 0.38 4.44 19.18
N GLN A 11 1.56 4.98 19.46
CA GLN A 11 1.70 6.08 20.42
C GLN A 11 1.02 7.37 19.97
N ARG A 12 1.11 7.68 18.68
CA ARG A 12 0.55 8.90 18.11
C ARG A 12 -0.95 8.81 17.91
N THR A 13 -1.42 7.71 17.29
CA THR A 13 -2.84 7.53 17.00
C THR A 13 -3.63 7.14 18.23
N ARG A 14 -3.02 6.43 19.21
CA ARG A 14 -3.68 5.80 20.35
C ARG A 14 -4.83 4.84 19.95
N ARG A 15 -4.80 4.36 18.72
CA ARG A 15 -5.83 3.46 18.16
C ARG A 15 -5.31 2.05 17.89
N GLY A 16 -4.05 1.93 17.52
CA GLY A 16 -3.41 0.65 17.27
C GLY A 16 -2.05 0.80 16.61
N ALA A 17 -1.26 -0.25 16.67
CA ALA A 17 0.04 -0.31 16.00
C ALA A 17 -0.14 -0.54 14.51
N GLY A 18 0.86 -0.19 13.70
CA GLY A 18 0.86 -0.47 12.28
C GLY A 18 0.55 -1.93 12.00
N ASN A 19 -0.46 -2.20 11.16
CA ASN A 19 -0.96 -3.55 10.89
C ASN A 19 -0.78 -3.99 9.43
N TRP A 20 -0.26 -3.11 8.60
CA TRP A 20 0.13 -3.44 7.22
C TRP A 20 1.41 -2.71 6.83
N ALA A 21 2.13 -3.29 5.88
CA ALA A 21 3.30 -2.69 5.27
C ALA A 21 3.30 -2.93 3.77
N VAL A 22 3.73 -1.93 3.00
CA VAL A 22 4.02 -2.05 1.58
C VAL A 22 5.52 -1.91 1.40
N VAL A 23 6.12 -2.84 0.67
CA VAL A 23 7.56 -2.93 0.49
C VAL A 23 7.93 -2.92 -0.99
N SER A 24 9.07 -2.33 -1.32
CA SER A 24 9.66 -2.49 -2.64
C SER A 24 10.23 -3.92 -2.80
N PRO A 25 10.43 -4.42 -4.04
CA PRO A 25 11.01 -5.75 -4.27
C PRO A 25 12.38 -5.94 -3.59
N HIS A 26 13.22 -4.90 -3.60
CA HIS A 26 14.52 -4.93 -2.91
C HIS A 26 14.39 -5.02 -1.40
N ALA A 27 13.49 -4.23 -0.81
CA ALA A 27 13.21 -4.30 0.62
C ALA A 27 12.63 -5.68 1.02
N LEU A 28 11.81 -6.28 0.15
CA LEU A 28 11.30 -7.63 0.36
C LEU A 28 12.44 -8.66 0.41
N THR A 29 13.42 -8.59 -0.50
CA THR A 29 14.57 -9.49 -0.52
C THR A 29 15.35 -9.40 0.80
N VAL A 30 15.56 -8.20 1.32
CA VAL A 30 16.20 -7.99 2.62
C VAL A 30 15.38 -8.63 3.76
N LEU A 31 14.07 -8.43 3.76
CA LEU A 31 13.19 -9.03 4.78
C LEU A 31 13.18 -10.56 4.71
N GLN A 32 13.20 -11.14 3.52
CA GLN A 32 13.23 -12.59 3.32
C GLN A 32 14.58 -13.20 3.66
N SER A 33 15.66 -12.45 3.48
CA SER A 33 17.01 -12.88 3.84
C SER A 33 17.29 -12.79 5.33
N ALA A 34 16.52 -11.98 6.05
CA ALA A 34 16.59 -11.93 7.50
C ALA A 34 16.15 -13.29 8.06
N THR A 35 17.09 -14.01 8.64
CA THR A 35 16.92 -15.38 9.20
C THR A 35 16.08 -15.44 10.47
N THR A 36 15.27 -14.43 10.72
CA THR A 36 14.41 -14.39 11.90
C THR A 36 13.06 -15.02 11.59
N SER A 37 12.60 -15.86 12.52
CA SER A 37 11.24 -16.42 12.54
C SER A 37 10.11 -15.37 12.57
N ALA A 38 10.47 -14.10 12.48
CA ALA A 38 9.55 -12.98 12.50
C ALA A 38 8.79 -12.78 11.17
N PHE A 39 9.30 -13.32 10.06
CA PHE A 39 8.63 -13.26 8.77
C PHE A 39 8.07 -14.63 8.40
N ALA A 40 6.77 -14.80 8.54
CA ALA A 40 6.07 -15.99 8.08
C ALA A 40 5.58 -15.79 6.65
N ARG A 41 6.04 -16.64 5.74
CA ARG A 41 5.51 -16.71 4.37
C ARG A 41 4.14 -17.35 4.40
N THR A 42 3.21 -16.83 3.62
CA THR A 42 2.00 -17.57 3.31
C THR A 42 2.34 -18.71 2.37
N THR A 43 2.13 -19.93 2.85
CA THR A 43 2.29 -21.16 2.05
C THR A 43 1.08 -21.42 1.14
N GLU A 44 -0.02 -20.74 1.38
CA GLU A 44 -1.23 -20.88 0.57
C GLU A 44 -1.31 -19.76 -0.46
N GLY A 45 -0.76 -20.07 -1.63
CA GLY A 45 -0.83 -19.22 -2.80
C GLY A 45 -2.15 -19.30 -3.53
N THR A 46 -3.23 -18.79 -2.99
CA THR A 46 -4.34 -18.34 -3.82
C THR A 46 -4.03 -16.92 -4.28
N PHE A 47 -3.45 -16.84 -5.46
CA PHE A 47 -3.17 -15.59 -6.12
C PHE A 47 -4.44 -15.04 -6.75
N GLU A 48 -5.25 -14.36 -5.98
CA GLU A 48 -6.22 -13.43 -6.51
C GLU A 48 -5.73 -12.01 -6.21
N ALA A 49 -4.86 -11.51 -7.06
CA ALA A 49 -4.49 -10.11 -7.03
C ALA A 49 -4.89 -9.44 -8.34
N PRO A 50 -6.05 -8.79 -8.40
CA PRO A 50 -6.40 -7.92 -9.51
C PRO A 50 -5.65 -6.58 -9.45
N THR A 51 -4.78 -6.37 -8.48
CA THR A 51 -4.02 -5.15 -8.25
C THR A 51 -2.52 -5.45 -8.24
N ASN A 52 -1.73 -4.46 -8.65
CA ASN A 52 -0.27 -4.50 -8.74
C ASN A 52 0.44 -4.73 -7.39
N THR A 53 -0.29 -4.80 -6.31
CA THR A 53 0.20 -5.08 -4.96
C THR A 53 -0.13 -6.51 -4.56
N LYS A 54 0.91 -7.28 -4.30
CA LYS A 54 0.80 -8.70 -3.97
C LYS A 54 1.03 -8.91 -2.47
N PHE A 55 0.11 -9.62 -1.81
CA PHE A 55 0.32 -10.07 -0.45
C PHE A 55 1.37 -11.17 -0.41
N VAL A 56 2.39 -11.02 0.42
CA VAL A 56 3.54 -11.95 0.48
C VAL A 56 3.60 -12.72 1.77
N GLY A 57 3.14 -12.15 2.87
CA GLY A 57 3.20 -12.79 4.17
C GLY A 57 2.91 -11.85 5.34
N THR A 58 3.16 -12.33 6.53
CA THR A 58 2.99 -11.57 7.76
C THR A 58 4.31 -11.39 8.49
N LEU A 59 4.53 -10.21 9.02
CA LEU A 59 5.66 -9.91 9.89
C LEU A 59 5.18 -9.91 11.35
N ASN A 60 5.89 -10.64 12.21
CA ASN A 60 5.55 -10.81 13.63
C ASN A 60 4.11 -11.31 13.90
N GLY A 61 3.51 -12.03 12.96
CA GLY A 61 2.17 -12.58 13.11
C GLY A 61 1.02 -11.56 13.06
N ALA A 62 1.30 -10.27 13.00
CA ALA A 62 0.29 -9.20 13.08
C ALA A 62 0.27 -8.26 11.90
N MET A 63 1.42 -7.99 11.28
CA MET A 63 1.56 -7.02 10.19
C MET A 63 1.51 -7.73 8.85
N LYS A 64 0.53 -7.42 8.02
CA LYS A 64 0.43 -7.91 6.64
C LYS A 64 1.41 -7.20 5.73
N VAL A 65 2.20 -7.94 4.98
CA VAL A 65 3.21 -7.39 4.06
C VAL A 65 2.75 -7.57 2.61
N TYR A 66 2.72 -6.45 1.90
CA TYR A 66 2.39 -6.37 0.48
C TYR A 66 3.61 -5.88 -0.29
N VAL A 67 3.80 -6.40 -1.50
CA VAL A 67 4.86 -5.93 -2.39
C VAL A 67 4.27 -5.08 -3.50
N ASP A 68 4.87 -3.94 -3.76
CA ASP A 68 4.59 -3.13 -4.93
C ASP A 68 5.69 -3.37 -5.96
N SER A 69 5.34 -4.06 -7.06
CA SER A 69 6.26 -4.40 -8.13
C SER A 69 6.65 -3.19 -9.00
N TYR A 70 5.93 -2.10 -8.87
CA TYR A 70 6.20 -0.85 -9.61
C TYR A 70 6.93 0.19 -8.79
N ALA A 71 7.18 -0.09 -7.51
CA ALA A 71 7.99 0.79 -6.68
C ALA A 71 9.39 0.92 -7.30
N ALA A 72 9.87 2.15 -7.42
CA ALA A 72 11.24 2.41 -7.84
C ALA A 72 12.23 1.64 -6.93
N ASP A 73 13.43 1.40 -7.42
CA ASP A 73 14.51 0.63 -6.74
C ASP A 73 14.98 1.29 -5.42
N THR A 74 14.05 1.74 -4.63
CA THR A 74 14.29 2.26 -3.29
C THR A 74 14.03 1.17 -2.27
N THR A 75 14.99 0.95 -1.38
CA THR A 75 14.82 0.07 -0.23
C THR A 75 13.89 0.72 0.80
N ALA A 76 12.66 1.01 0.39
CA ALA A 76 11.67 1.68 1.22
C ALA A 76 10.58 0.71 1.69
N VAL A 77 10.20 0.87 2.94
CA VAL A 77 9.07 0.18 3.57
C VAL A 77 8.10 1.24 4.07
N LEU A 78 6.88 1.21 3.56
CA LEU A 78 5.78 2.02 4.07
C LEU A 78 5.00 1.18 5.08
N VAL A 79 4.89 1.65 6.31
CA VAL A 79 4.12 1.02 7.37
C VAL A 79 2.89 1.86 7.66
N GLY A 80 1.75 1.23 7.79
CA GLY A 80 0.52 1.93 8.07
C GLY A 80 -0.41 1.19 9.02
N TYR A 81 -1.38 1.93 9.53
CA TYR A 81 -2.46 1.42 10.33
C TYR A 81 -3.80 1.69 9.67
N LYS A 82 -4.64 0.67 9.65
CA LYS A 82 -6.06 0.79 9.29
C LYS A 82 -6.90 0.10 10.36
N GLY A 83 -7.82 0.83 10.95
CA GLY A 83 -8.76 0.30 11.92
C GLY A 83 -9.93 -0.45 11.28
N THR A 84 -10.84 -0.93 12.13
CA THR A 84 -12.04 -1.66 11.71
C THR A 84 -13.12 -0.73 11.16
N SER A 85 -13.15 0.53 11.57
CA SER A 85 -14.09 1.53 11.05
C SER A 85 -13.64 2.05 9.69
N GLU A 86 -14.59 2.37 8.83
CA GLU A 86 -14.34 2.99 7.53
C GLU A 86 -13.64 4.36 7.67
N ALA A 87 -13.99 5.12 8.71
CA ALA A 87 -13.40 6.41 9.00
C ALA A 87 -11.99 6.34 9.59
N ASP A 88 -11.52 5.15 9.99
CA ASP A 88 -10.22 4.95 10.63
C ASP A 88 -9.16 4.51 9.62
N ALA A 89 -8.91 5.38 8.65
CA ALA A 89 -7.95 5.16 7.56
C ALA A 89 -7.23 6.47 7.20
N PRO A 90 -5.98 6.39 6.71
CA PRO A 90 -5.21 7.57 6.31
C PRO A 90 -5.66 8.18 4.98
N ALA A 91 -6.29 7.40 4.13
CA ALA A 91 -6.71 7.83 2.80
C ALA A 91 -8.04 7.16 2.41
N PHE A 92 -8.80 7.85 1.58
CA PHE A 92 -10.11 7.40 1.11
C PHE A 92 -10.16 7.42 -0.40
N TYR A 93 -10.58 6.31 -0.97
CA TYR A 93 -10.91 6.20 -2.39
C TYR A 93 -12.42 6.10 -2.54
N CYS A 94 -13.01 7.08 -3.23
CA CYS A 94 -14.44 7.20 -3.41
C CYS A 94 -14.79 7.02 -4.89
N PRO A 95 -15.08 5.80 -5.36
CA PRO A 95 -15.51 5.58 -6.73
C PRO A 95 -16.92 6.14 -6.92
N TYR A 96 -17.09 7.00 -7.92
CA TYR A 96 -18.40 7.58 -8.27
C TYR A 96 -19.00 6.89 -9.49
N ILE A 97 -18.22 6.76 -10.56
CA ILE A 97 -18.61 6.02 -11.75
C ILE A 97 -17.58 4.91 -11.99
N PRO A 98 -18.00 3.64 -12.09
CA PRO A 98 -17.09 2.55 -12.43
C PRO A 98 -16.51 2.75 -13.82
N LEU A 99 -15.50 1.97 -14.17
CA LEU A 99 -14.93 1.97 -15.51
C LEU A 99 -16.00 1.57 -16.53
N MET A 100 -16.33 2.49 -17.41
CA MET A 100 -17.31 2.30 -18.49
C MET A 100 -16.59 2.42 -19.84
N SER A 101 -17.02 1.59 -20.81
CA SER A 101 -16.55 1.63 -22.18
C SER A 101 -17.66 2.18 -23.08
N SER A 102 -17.30 2.98 -24.06
CA SER A 102 -18.22 3.48 -25.10
C SER A 102 -18.66 2.38 -26.09
N GLY A 103 -18.02 1.21 -26.05
CA GLY A 103 -18.07 0.29 -27.17
C GLY A 103 -17.24 0.80 -28.36
N VAL A 104 -17.29 0.05 -29.46
CA VAL A 104 -16.60 0.44 -30.68
C VAL A 104 -17.44 1.47 -31.41
N VAL A 105 -16.88 2.65 -31.62
CA VAL A 105 -17.50 3.75 -32.39
C VAL A 105 -16.55 4.10 -33.53
N LEU A 106 -17.09 4.28 -34.73
CA LEU A 106 -16.30 4.76 -35.85
C LEU A 106 -16.15 6.29 -35.73
N ASP A 107 -14.91 6.75 -35.78
CA ASP A 107 -14.63 8.19 -35.87
C ASP A 107 -15.12 8.73 -37.23
N PRO A 108 -16.00 9.72 -37.25
CA PRO A 108 -16.54 10.27 -38.52
C PRO A 108 -15.48 10.99 -39.35
N ALA A 109 -14.35 11.37 -38.77
CA ALA A 109 -13.29 12.07 -39.50
C ALA A 109 -12.27 11.12 -40.14
N SER A 110 -11.93 10.01 -39.51
CA SER A 110 -10.90 9.06 -39.97
C SER A 110 -11.45 7.69 -40.39
N PHE A 111 -12.71 7.37 -40.07
CA PHE A 111 -13.31 6.04 -40.21
C PHE A 111 -12.58 4.93 -39.45
N GLU A 112 -11.77 5.29 -38.47
CA GLU A 112 -11.07 4.33 -37.63
C GLU A 112 -11.95 3.89 -36.45
N PRO A 113 -11.91 2.61 -36.04
CA PRO A 113 -12.62 2.15 -34.85
C PRO A 113 -11.94 2.69 -33.60
N VAL A 114 -12.68 3.44 -32.78
CA VAL A 114 -12.23 4.03 -31.53
C VAL A 114 -13.04 3.48 -30.38
N VAL A 115 -12.36 3.15 -29.28
CA VAL A 115 -12.97 2.78 -28.00
C VAL A 115 -12.52 3.77 -26.93
N SER A 116 -13.49 4.39 -26.27
CA SER A 116 -13.23 5.31 -25.16
C SER A 116 -13.58 4.66 -23.84
N PHE A 117 -12.72 4.87 -22.84
CA PHE A 117 -12.97 4.45 -21.46
C PHE A 117 -13.14 5.67 -20.59
N MET A 118 -14.10 5.62 -19.68
CA MET A 118 -14.36 6.67 -18.71
C MET A 118 -14.52 6.08 -17.31
N THR A 119 -13.91 6.73 -16.34
CA THR A 119 -14.18 6.50 -14.91
C THR A 119 -14.19 7.84 -14.19
N ARG A 120 -14.94 7.92 -13.09
CA ARG A 120 -14.90 9.07 -12.18
C ARG A 120 -14.71 8.59 -10.76
N TYR A 121 -13.73 9.12 -10.08
CA TYR A 121 -13.44 8.79 -8.69
C TYR A 121 -12.92 10.02 -7.96
N GLY A 122 -13.08 10.01 -6.65
CA GLY A 122 -12.43 10.93 -5.74
C GLY A 122 -11.36 10.19 -4.95
N TYR A 123 -10.25 10.83 -4.71
CA TYR A 123 -9.21 10.38 -3.78
C TYR A 123 -8.89 11.52 -2.83
N ILE A 124 -8.87 11.22 -1.55
CA ILE A 124 -8.49 12.18 -0.53
C ILE A 124 -7.55 11.50 0.46
N GLU A 125 -6.47 12.18 0.77
CA GLU A 125 -5.56 11.84 1.86
C GLU A 125 -5.73 12.88 2.96
N LEU A 126 -5.81 12.42 4.20
CA LEU A 126 -5.91 13.31 5.35
C LEU A 126 -4.58 14.00 5.55
N ASN A 127 -4.52 15.30 5.27
CA ASN A 127 -3.31 16.09 5.47
C ASN A 127 -3.05 16.34 6.95
N ASN A 128 -1.80 16.18 7.34
CA ASN A 128 -1.34 16.50 8.68
C ASN A 128 -1.19 18.02 8.84
N THR A 129 -2.05 18.62 9.64
CA THR A 129 -1.79 19.94 10.21
C THR A 129 -1.17 19.74 11.58
N ALA A 130 0.06 20.16 11.76
CA ALA A 130 1.04 19.82 12.78
C ALA A 130 0.64 19.90 14.28
N SER A 131 -0.58 20.25 14.62
CA SER A 131 -1.01 20.47 16.01
C SER A 131 -2.14 19.56 16.51
N SER A 132 -2.64 18.64 15.67
CA SER A 132 -3.75 17.77 16.03
C SER A 132 -3.30 16.30 16.05
N LEU A 133 -3.67 15.59 17.09
CA LEU A 133 -3.46 14.13 17.21
C LEU A 133 -4.46 13.41 16.29
N GLY A 134 -4.01 12.34 15.61
CA GLY A 134 -4.88 11.51 14.78
C GLY A 134 -4.96 11.90 13.30
N ASN A 135 -3.95 12.57 12.79
CA ASN A 135 -3.81 12.93 11.38
C ASN A 135 -3.26 11.78 10.52
N ALA A 136 -3.40 11.87 9.21
CA ALA A 136 -2.93 10.85 8.27
C ALA A 136 -1.43 10.54 8.40
N ALA A 137 -0.59 11.52 8.67
CA ALA A 137 0.82 11.32 8.92
C ALA A 137 1.09 10.52 10.20
N ASP A 138 0.14 10.47 11.12
CA ASP A 138 0.26 9.64 12.33
C ASP A 138 -0.13 8.18 12.06
N TYR A 139 -0.87 7.91 10.98
CA TYR A 139 -1.25 6.57 10.54
C TYR A 139 -0.23 5.90 9.62
N LEU A 140 0.70 6.68 9.07
CA LEU A 140 1.71 6.24 8.13
C LEU A 140 3.11 6.51 8.66
N GLY A 141 4.04 5.63 8.34
CA GLY A 141 5.44 5.82 8.62
C GLY A 141 6.31 5.11 7.59
N THR A 142 7.41 5.72 7.21
CA THR A 142 8.35 5.17 6.24
C THR A 142 9.62 4.69 6.92
N VAL A 143 10.17 3.59 6.44
CA VAL A 143 11.49 3.08 6.81
C VAL A 143 12.32 2.97 5.55
N THR A 144 13.46 3.63 5.52
CA THR A 144 14.43 3.48 4.44
C THR A 144 15.54 2.55 4.90
N ILE A 145 15.85 1.54 4.11
CA ILE A 145 16.96 0.63 4.34
C ILE A 145 18.13 1.14 3.50
N ALA A 146 19.18 1.64 4.16
CA ALA A 146 20.37 2.17 3.50
C ALA A 146 21.54 1.17 3.57
N ASN A 147 22.50 1.32 2.68
CA ASN A 147 23.74 0.54 2.62
C ASN A 147 23.54 -0.97 2.35
N VAL A 148 22.56 -1.32 1.54
CA VAL A 148 22.39 -2.67 1.04
C VAL A 148 22.90 -2.72 -0.40
N THR A 149 23.92 -3.50 -0.65
CA THR A 149 24.42 -3.83 -1.99
C THR A 149 23.94 -5.23 -2.35
N PHE A 150 23.23 -5.34 -3.45
CA PHE A 150 22.92 -6.62 -4.07
C PHE A 150 23.99 -6.87 -5.14
N SER A 151 24.81 -7.86 -4.92
CA SER A 151 25.81 -8.33 -5.88
C SER A 151 25.26 -9.46 -6.75
#